data_93bd3faeb7a792e7e4c53686aded59bc
#
_entry.id   93bd3faeb7a792e7e4c53686aded59bc
#
_cell.length_a   1.000
_cell.length_b   1.000
_cell.length_c   1.000
_cell.angle_alpha   90.00
_cell.angle_beta   90.00
_cell.angle_gamma   90.00
#
_symmetry.space_group_name_H-M   'P 1'
#
loop_
_entity.id
_entity.type
_entity.pdbx_description
1 polymer ?
#
loop_
_entity_poly.entity_id
_entity_poly.type
_entity_poly.pdbx_seq_one_letter_code
_entity_poly.pdbx_strand_id
1 'polypeptide(L)'
;MSSTFHLAVEVGDIEVARRFYVDILGCEEADHELPNWLDINLWGNELTLHSSNPQKESMPRCHDVDNMGTIPVPHFGVHLDWSTYTKVKKQIEEAVIEYVCKPFIRFKDKELEQETFFIKDPHGNHLEIKSYINSDIEYPGWVQPVGRPDWGCP
;
A
#
# COMPACT_ATOMS: atom_id res chain seq x y z
N MET A 1 -11.07 11.29 -18.73
CA MET A 1 -11.46 11.48 -17.32
C MET A 1 -10.48 10.70 -16.46
N SER A 2 -9.88 11.33 -15.47
CA SER A 2 -9.12 10.60 -14.43
C SER A 2 -10.12 10.07 -13.41
N SER A 3 -9.99 8.81 -13.03
CA SER A 3 -10.77 8.22 -11.95
C SER A 3 -9.85 8.03 -10.74
N THR A 4 -10.35 8.34 -9.55
CA THR A 4 -9.64 8.12 -8.29
C THR A 4 -10.21 6.86 -7.64
N PHE A 5 -9.32 5.98 -7.20
CA PHE A 5 -9.73 4.82 -6.41
C PHE A 5 -10.09 5.28 -4.99
N HIS A 6 -11.20 4.77 -4.47
CA HIS A 6 -11.65 5.02 -3.09
C HIS A 6 -11.69 3.73 -2.30
N LEU A 7 -11.14 3.77 -1.09
CA LEU A 7 -11.15 2.67 -0.13
C LEU A 7 -11.46 3.22 1.26
N ALA A 8 -12.34 2.57 2.00
CA ALA A 8 -12.60 2.85 3.40
C ALA A 8 -12.14 1.69 4.27
N VAL A 9 -11.42 1.99 5.36
CA VAL A 9 -10.90 0.99 6.31
C VAL A 9 -11.14 1.41 7.76
N GLU A 10 -11.31 0.43 8.63
CA GLU A 10 -11.29 0.64 10.07
C GLU A 10 -9.83 0.78 10.55
N VAL A 11 -9.58 1.73 11.46
CA VAL A 11 -8.22 2.04 11.95
C VAL A 11 -8.08 2.10 13.47
N GLY A 12 -9.13 1.77 14.20
CA GLY A 12 -9.15 1.90 15.66
C GLY A 12 -9.15 3.37 16.10
N ASP A 13 -8.09 3.81 16.75
CA ASP A 13 -7.92 5.20 17.17
C ASP A 13 -7.49 6.08 15.98
N ILE A 14 -8.30 7.10 15.68
CA ILE A 14 -8.08 7.95 14.51
C ILE A 14 -6.79 8.79 14.63
N GLU A 15 -6.41 9.24 15.81
CA GLU A 15 -5.19 10.03 16.00
C GLU A 15 -3.92 9.17 15.87
N VAL A 16 -3.99 7.93 16.29
CA VAL A 16 -2.89 6.97 16.10
C VAL A 16 -2.72 6.65 14.61
N ALA A 17 -3.82 6.44 13.90
CA ALA A 17 -3.82 6.22 12.46
C ALA A 17 -3.33 7.46 11.70
N ARG A 18 -3.79 8.65 12.09
CA ARG A 18 -3.35 9.92 11.51
C ARG A 18 -1.84 10.08 11.58
N ARG A 19 -1.23 9.81 12.74
CA ARG A 19 0.24 9.86 12.87
C ARG A 19 0.94 8.90 11.92
N PHE A 20 0.39 7.71 11.74
CA PHE A 20 0.98 6.74 10.83
C PHE A 20 0.89 7.20 9.36
N TYR A 21 -0.29 7.56 8.88
CA TYR A 21 -0.49 7.92 7.48
C TYR A 21 0.06 9.31 7.13
N VAL A 22 -0.11 10.30 8.00
CA VAL A 22 0.31 11.69 7.74
C VAL A 22 1.75 11.94 8.16
N ASP A 23 2.08 11.69 9.43
CA ASP A 23 3.39 12.11 9.96
C ASP A 23 4.51 11.15 9.51
N ILE A 24 4.24 9.83 9.42
CA ILE A 24 5.25 8.83 9.06
C ILE A 24 5.28 8.60 7.55
N LEU A 25 4.15 8.26 6.93
CA LEU A 25 4.10 8.00 5.48
C LEU A 25 4.14 9.26 4.63
N GLY A 26 3.80 10.43 5.22
CA GLY A 26 3.82 11.73 4.54
C GLY A 26 2.63 11.94 3.59
N CYS A 27 1.52 11.26 3.82
CA CYS A 27 0.28 11.50 3.09
C CYS A 27 -0.37 12.82 3.52
N GLU A 28 -1.13 13.43 2.63
CA GLU A 28 -1.93 14.62 2.93
C GLU A 28 -3.28 14.22 3.50
N GLU A 29 -3.77 14.97 4.48
CA GLU A 29 -5.13 14.81 5.01
C GLU A 29 -6.06 15.87 4.45
N ALA A 30 -7.34 15.53 4.28
CA ALA A 30 -8.36 16.49 3.92
C ALA A 30 -8.67 17.42 5.09
N ASP A 31 -8.98 18.67 4.77
CA ASP A 31 -9.37 19.69 5.75
C ASP A 31 -10.85 19.51 6.14
N HIS A 32 -11.10 18.66 7.15
CA HIS A 32 -12.41 18.52 7.77
C HIS A 32 -12.31 18.13 9.25
N GLU A 33 -13.19 18.70 10.05
CA GLU A 33 -13.25 18.47 11.50
C GLU A 33 -14.29 17.39 11.86
N LEU A 34 -14.07 16.15 11.47
CA LEU A 34 -14.97 15.07 11.85
C LEU A 34 -14.28 14.10 12.82
N PRO A 35 -14.84 13.86 14.01
CA PRO A 35 -14.13 13.16 15.08
C PRO A 35 -13.95 11.66 14.85
N ASN A 36 -14.69 11.07 13.90
CA ASN A 36 -14.79 9.62 13.74
C ASN A 36 -14.24 9.07 12.43
N TRP A 37 -13.81 9.93 11.53
CA TRP A 37 -13.22 9.53 10.26
C TRP A 37 -12.35 10.62 9.67
N LEU A 38 -11.46 10.25 8.76
CA LEU A 38 -10.49 11.13 8.12
C LEU A 38 -10.21 10.66 6.71
N ASP A 39 -10.27 11.56 5.73
CA ASP A 39 -9.84 11.28 4.36
C ASP A 39 -8.36 11.60 4.18
N ILE A 40 -7.67 10.65 3.58
CA ILE A 40 -6.24 10.72 3.27
C ILE A 40 -6.05 10.68 1.75
N ASN A 41 -5.25 11.58 1.22
CA ASN A 41 -4.70 11.46 -0.12
C ASN A 41 -3.57 10.43 -0.13
N LEU A 42 -3.89 9.18 -0.43
CA LEU A 42 -2.92 8.09 -0.54
C LEU A 42 -2.27 8.13 -1.94
N TRP A 43 -1.36 9.08 -2.15
CA TRP A 43 -0.67 9.32 -3.44
C TRP A 43 -1.62 9.34 -4.65
N GLY A 44 -2.64 10.18 -4.58
CA GLY A 44 -3.63 10.37 -5.65
C GLY A 44 -4.86 9.46 -5.57
N ASN A 45 -4.96 8.62 -4.55
CA ASN A 45 -6.14 7.82 -4.26
C ASN A 45 -6.79 8.27 -2.95
N GLU A 46 -8.09 8.09 -2.82
CA GLU A 46 -8.83 8.45 -1.63
C GLU A 46 -8.90 7.27 -0.67
N LEU A 47 -8.31 7.44 0.52
CA LEU A 47 -8.39 6.48 1.60
C LEU A 47 -9.16 7.10 2.78
N THR A 48 -10.33 6.56 3.10
CA THR A 48 -11.09 6.99 4.26
C THR A 48 -10.78 6.10 5.47
N LEU A 49 -10.26 6.72 6.52
CA LEU A 49 -9.97 6.07 7.79
C LEU A 49 -11.17 6.24 8.73
N HIS A 50 -11.77 5.15 9.18
CA HIS A 50 -12.86 5.18 10.16
C HIS A 50 -12.37 4.73 11.53
N SER A 51 -12.68 5.51 12.56
CA SER A 51 -12.46 5.06 13.94
C SER A 51 -13.30 3.82 14.24
N SER A 52 -12.74 2.89 14.97
CA SER A 52 -13.38 1.63 15.29
C SER A 52 -12.96 1.07 16.64
N ASN A 53 -13.60 0.00 17.08
CA ASN A 53 -13.15 -0.71 18.27
C ASN A 53 -11.80 -1.40 17.99
N PRO A 54 -10.73 -1.09 18.75
CA PRO A 54 -9.40 -1.63 18.52
C PRO A 54 -9.29 -3.16 18.66
N GLN A 55 -10.30 -3.84 19.20
CA GLN A 55 -10.28 -5.30 19.38
C GLN A 55 -10.63 -6.11 18.13
N LYS A 56 -10.93 -5.49 17.00
CA LYS A 56 -11.16 -6.17 15.72
C LYS A 56 -9.93 -6.09 14.82
N GLU A 57 -8.86 -6.76 15.18
CA GLU A 57 -7.79 -7.01 14.22
C GLU A 57 -8.29 -7.95 13.12
N SER A 58 -8.29 -7.47 11.89
CA SER A 58 -8.46 -8.32 10.73
C SER A 58 -7.19 -9.15 10.56
N MET A 59 -7.28 -10.46 10.76
CA MET A 59 -6.16 -11.37 10.48
C MET A 59 -6.16 -11.72 9.00
N PRO A 60 -5.22 -11.20 8.21
CA PRO A 60 -5.11 -11.57 6.80
C PRO A 60 -4.72 -13.03 6.66
N ARG A 61 -5.19 -13.65 5.59
CA ARG A 61 -4.70 -14.97 5.20
C ARG A 61 -3.36 -14.79 4.48
N CYS A 62 -2.44 -15.67 4.78
CA CYS A 62 -1.18 -15.71 4.05
C CYS A 62 -1.32 -16.54 2.78
N HIS A 63 -0.89 -15.99 1.66
CA HIS A 63 -0.91 -16.65 0.36
C HIS A 63 0.51 -16.80 -0.17
N ASP A 64 0.81 -18.00 -0.67
CA ASP A 64 2.04 -18.26 -1.40
C ASP A 64 1.93 -17.67 -2.81
N VAL A 65 2.88 -16.86 -3.21
CA VAL A 65 2.90 -16.23 -4.52
C VAL A 65 4.21 -16.57 -5.23
N ASP A 66 4.11 -17.40 -6.26
CA ASP A 66 5.18 -17.66 -7.24
C ASP A 66 6.58 -17.90 -6.66
N ASN A 67 6.73 -18.76 -5.66
CA ASN A 67 7.99 -19.05 -4.96
C ASN A 67 8.65 -17.84 -4.28
N MET A 68 7.91 -16.75 -4.06
CA MET A 68 8.42 -15.50 -3.50
C MET A 68 8.07 -15.30 -2.02
N GLY A 69 7.59 -16.37 -1.38
CA GLY A 69 7.17 -16.35 0.02
C GLY A 69 5.70 -16.01 0.20
N THR A 70 5.33 -15.87 1.44
CA THR A 70 3.93 -15.71 1.86
C THR A 70 3.62 -14.23 2.01
N ILE A 71 2.62 -13.75 1.30
CA ILE A 71 2.13 -12.37 1.40
C ILE A 71 0.78 -12.31 2.13
N PRO A 72 0.49 -11.23 2.89
CA PRO A 72 -0.80 -11.05 3.54
C PRO A 72 -1.90 -10.71 2.51
N VAL A 73 -3.08 -11.30 2.65
CA VAL A 73 -4.29 -10.97 1.88
C VAL A 73 -5.49 -10.99 2.83
N PRO A 74 -6.35 -9.94 2.91
CA PRO A 74 -6.30 -8.74 2.06
C PRO A 74 -5.15 -7.80 2.40
N HIS A 75 -4.74 -7.03 1.43
CA HIS A 75 -3.89 -5.86 1.56
C HIS A 75 -4.32 -4.80 0.53
N PHE A 76 -3.92 -3.58 0.75
CA PHE A 76 -4.01 -2.50 -0.24
C PHE A 76 -2.67 -1.78 -0.33
N GLY A 77 -2.52 -0.92 -1.31
CA GLY A 77 -1.25 -0.20 -1.44
C GLY A 77 -1.13 0.58 -2.72
N VAL A 78 0.08 1.01 -2.99
CA VAL A 78 0.38 1.90 -4.10
C VAL A 78 1.64 1.47 -4.86
N HIS A 79 1.63 1.79 -6.14
CA HIS A 79 2.81 1.72 -6.99
C HIS A 79 3.35 3.14 -7.16
N LEU A 80 4.47 3.44 -6.55
CA LEU A 80 5.09 4.77 -6.53
C LEU A 80 6.16 4.88 -7.62
N ASP A 81 6.55 6.10 -7.96
CA ASP A 81 7.82 6.33 -8.64
C ASP A 81 8.99 5.99 -7.70
N TRP A 82 10.15 5.67 -8.28
CA TRP A 82 11.31 5.20 -7.50
C TRP A 82 11.80 6.22 -6.47
N SER A 83 11.75 7.50 -6.78
CA SER A 83 12.16 8.58 -5.88
C SER A 83 11.25 8.65 -4.64
N THR A 84 9.94 8.65 -4.85
CA THR A 84 8.94 8.64 -3.77
C THR A 84 9.02 7.35 -2.95
N TYR A 85 9.15 6.19 -3.62
CA TYR A 85 9.30 4.89 -2.96
C TYR A 85 10.50 4.87 -2.00
N THR A 86 11.68 5.30 -2.47
CA THR A 86 12.89 5.32 -1.64
C THR A 86 12.79 6.29 -0.47
N LYS A 87 12.11 7.43 -0.65
CA LYS A 87 11.82 8.38 0.43
C LYS A 87 10.91 7.74 1.48
N VAL A 88 9.81 7.12 1.09
CA VAL A 88 8.86 6.44 2.00
C VAL A 88 9.55 5.31 2.75
N LYS A 89 10.33 4.48 2.06
CA LYS A 89 11.12 3.40 2.67
C LYS A 89 12.04 3.94 3.78
N LYS A 90 12.74 5.03 3.52
CA LYS A 90 13.59 5.69 4.52
C LYS A 90 12.78 6.21 5.72
N GLN A 91 11.63 6.85 5.50
CA GLN A 91 10.75 7.34 6.56
C GLN A 91 10.26 6.20 7.46
N ILE A 92 9.89 5.05 6.90
CA ILE A 92 9.48 3.85 7.62
C ILE A 92 10.63 3.32 8.49
N GLU A 93 11.84 3.26 7.95
CA GLU A 93 13.04 2.79 8.66
C GLU A 93 13.42 3.76 9.81
N GLU A 94 13.37 5.06 9.59
CA GLU A 94 13.61 6.10 10.60
C GLU A 94 12.55 6.07 11.72
N ALA A 95 11.30 5.78 11.40
CA ALA A 95 10.22 5.63 12.36
C ALA A 95 10.21 4.25 13.07
N VAL A 96 11.14 3.36 12.73
CA VAL A 96 11.26 2.00 13.29
C VAL A 96 9.99 1.17 13.09
N ILE A 97 9.32 1.34 11.96
CA ILE A 97 8.15 0.52 11.59
C ILE A 97 8.64 -0.85 11.14
N GLU A 98 8.08 -1.90 11.73
CA GLU A 98 8.41 -3.27 11.34
C GLU A 98 7.84 -3.64 9.98
N TYR A 99 8.67 -4.25 9.14
CA TYR A 99 8.21 -4.87 7.91
C TYR A 99 7.47 -6.17 8.19
N VAL A 100 6.29 -6.33 7.59
CA VAL A 100 5.62 -7.64 7.50
C VAL A 100 6.36 -8.53 6.50
N CYS A 101 6.70 -7.96 5.34
CA CYS A 101 7.63 -8.54 4.38
C CYS A 101 8.70 -7.49 4.07
N LYS A 102 9.96 -7.80 4.35
CA LYS A 102 11.09 -6.91 4.04
C LYS A 102 11.17 -6.64 2.54
N PRO A 103 11.77 -5.52 2.12
CA PRO A 103 11.96 -5.23 0.70
C PRO A 103 12.56 -6.41 -0.06
N PHE A 104 11.92 -6.78 -1.16
CA PHE A 104 12.37 -7.87 -2.04
C PHE A 104 12.07 -7.54 -3.51
N ILE A 105 12.86 -8.14 -4.39
CA ILE A 105 12.78 -7.92 -5.84
C ILE A 105 11.82 -8.93 -6.46
N ARG A 106 10.90 -8.43 -7.30
CA ARG A 106 10.04 -9.22 -8.19
C ARG A 106 10.47 -9.02 -9.64
N PHE A 107 10.24 -10.05 -10.45
CA PHE A 107 10.55 -10.04 -11.88
C PHE A 107 11.99 -9.66 -12.21
N LYS A 108 12.93 -10.15 -11.38
CA LYS A 108 14.36 -9.89 -11.52
C LYS A 108 14.85 -10.12 -12.95
N ASP A 109 15.68 -9.21 -13.44
CA ASP A 109 16.27 -9.22 -14.79
C ASP A 109 15.21 -9.14 -15.93
N LYS A 110 14.00 -8.64 -15.64
CA LYS A 110 12.95 -8.39 -16.62
C LYS A 110 12.65 -6.90 -16.73
N GLU A 111 12.00 -6.51 -17.83
CA GLU A 111 11.65 -5.12 -18.12
C GLU A 111 10.87 -4.45 -16.95
N LEU A 112 9.97 -5.18 -16.30
CA LEU A 112 9.14 -4.71 -15.20
C LEU A 112 9.70 -5.14 -13.83
N GLU A 113 11.01 -5.20 -13.67
CA GLU A 113 11.66 -5.46 -12.39
C GLU A 113 11.23 -4.41 -11.36
N GLN A 114 10.76 -4.87 -10.20
CA GLN A 114 10.24 -4.00 -9.16
C GLN A 114 10.70 -4.44 -7.77
N GLU A 115 10.85 -3.48 -6.87
CA GLU A 115 11.00 -3.73 -5.44
C GLU A 115 9.67 -3.51 -4.74
N THR A 116 9.34 -4.36 -3.80
CA THR A 116 8.11 -4.26 -2.98
C THR A 116 8.41 -4.62 -1.53
N PHE A 117 7.64 -4.03 -0.61
CA PHE A 117 7.61 -4.41 0.78
C PHE A 117 6.19 -4.33 1.35
N PHE A 118 5.98 -4.99 2.48
CA PHE A 118 4.72 -4.93 3.21
C PHE A 118 4.94 -4.41 4.62
N ILE A 119 4.06 -3.52 5.03
CA ILE A 119 3.95 -3.01 6.40
C ILE A 119 2.50 -3.16 6.87
N LYS A 120 2.24 -2.89 8.14
CA LYS A 120 0.88 -2.76 8.64
C LYS A 120 0.71 -1.47 9.41
N ASP A 121 -0.49 -0.90 9.32
CA ASP A 121 -0.87 0.24 10.15
C ASP A 121 -1.06 -0.21 11.63
N PRO A 122 -1.23 0.73 12.57
CA PRO A 122 -1.40 0.41 13.99
C PRO A 122 -2.62 -0.45 14.32
N HIS A 123 -3.62 -0.50 13.42
CA HIS A 123 -4.81 -1.34 13.59
C HIS A 123 -4.66 -2.75 12.97
N GLY A 124 -3.61 -2.95 12.17
CA GLY A 124 -3.33 -4.23 11.53
C GLY A 124 -3.70 -4.32 10.06
N ASN A 125 -4.14 -3.22 9.43
CA ASN A 125 -4.34 -3.19 7.97
C ASN A 125 -2.99 -3.33 7.27
N HIS A 126 -2.91 -4.22 6.27
CA HIS A 126 -1.69 -4.49 5.53
C HIS A 126 -1.59 -3.62 4.29
N LEU A 127 -0.43 -3.00 4.11
CA LEU A 127 -0.12 -2.13 2.98
C LEU A 127 1.04 -2.73 2.18
N GLU A 128 0.89 -2.80 0.85
CA GLU A 128 1.97 -3.07 -0.10
C GLU A 128 2.45 -1.76 -0.71
N ILE A 129 3.74 -1.46 -0.62
CA ILE A 129 4.35 -0.33 -1.30
C ILE A 129 5.41 -0.85 -2.25
N LYS A 130 5.32 -0.47 -3.52
CA LYS A 130 6.17 -0.98 -4.57
C LYS A 130 6.54 0.07 -5.61
N SER A 131 7.63 -0.18 -6.32
CA SER A 131 8.10 0.64 -7.42
C SER A 131 8.87 -0.17 -8.44
N TYR A 132 8.85 0.25 -9.70
CA TYR A 132 9.81 -0.21 -10.68
C TYR A 132 11.23 0.28 -10.31
N ILE A 133 12.23 -0.59 -10.45
CA ILE A 133 13.63 -0.24 -10.19
C ILE A 133 14.17 0.64 -11.31
N ASN A 134 13.75 0.39 -12.53
CA ASN A 134 14.07 1.27 -13.64
C ASN A 134 13.21 2.53 -13.58
N SER A 135 13.84 3.66 -13.23
CA SER A 135 13.17 4.96 -13.11
C SER A 135 12.64 5.52 -14.45
N ASP A 136 13.07 4.97 -15.58
CA ASP A 136 12.60 5.40 -16.90
C ASP A 136 11.25 4.76 -17.26
N ILE A 137 10.80 3.79 -16.49
CA ILE A 137 9.49 3.18 -16.65
C ILE A 137 8.48 3.97 -15.82
N GLU A 138 7.66 4.76 -16.49
CA GLU A 138 6.45 5.30 -15.87
C GLU A 138 5.44 4.17 -15.69
N TYR A 139 4.77 4.14 -14.53
CA TYR A 139 3.67 3.20 -14.35
C TYR A 139 2.60 3.49 -15.42
N PRO A 140 2.40 2.57 -16.36
CA PRO A 140 1.55 2.86 -17.53
C PRO A 140 0.06 2.92 -17.19
N GLY A 141 -0.28 2.96 -15.90
CA GLY A 141 -1.64 2.80 -15.44
C GLY A 141 -2.13 1.36 -15.64
N TRP A 142 -3.41 1.19 -15.88
CA TRP A 142 -3.95 -0.12 -16.24
C TRP A 142 -3.54 -0.45 -17.67
N VAL A 143 -2.47 -1.24 -17.83
CA VAL A 143 -2.10 -1.83 -19.11
C VAL A 143 -2.80 -3.17 -19.22
N GLN A 144 -3.58 -3.34 -20.27
CA GLN A 144 -4.06 -4.69 -20.59
C GLN A 144 -2.83 -5.56 -20.89
N PRO A 145 -2.62 -6.67 -20.17
CA PRO A 145 -1.51 -7.56 -20.47
C PRO A 145 -1.65 -8.05 -21.91
N VAL A 146 -0.65 -7.72 -22.73
CA VAL A 146 -0.57 -8.23 -24.09
C VAL A 146 -0.38 -9.75 -24.00
N GLY A 147 -1.36 -10.49 -24.47
CA GLY A 147 -1.37 -11.94 -24.40
C GLY A 147 -1.85 -12.45 -23.04
N ARG A 148 -3.13 -12.29 -22.74
CA ARG A 148 -3.78 -13.09 -21.71
C ARG A 148 -3.52 -14.56 -21.99
N PRO A 149 -2.86 -15.31 -21.09
CA PRO A 149 -3.09 -16.74 -21.06
C PRO A 149 -4.60 -16.92 -20.88
N ASP A 150 -5.20 -17.74 -21.68
CA ASP A 150 -6.60 -18.12 -21.52
C ASP A 150 -6.74 -18.78 -20.13
N TRP A 151 -7.05 -17.96 -19.14
CA TRP A 151 -7.40 -18.43 -17.82
C TRP A 151 -8.80 -19.02 -17.94
N GLY A 152 -8.94 -20.20 -18.51
CA GLY A 152 -10.19 -20.92 -18.67
C GLY A 152 -11.10 -20.86 -17.45
N CYS A 153 -11.59 -19.67 -17.14
CA CYS A 153 -12.72 -19.48 -16.27
C CYS A 153 -13.98 -19.82 -17.09
N PRO A 154 -14.76 -20.78 -16.65
CA PRO A 154 -16.00 -21.13 -17.31
C PRO A 154 -17.01 -19.99 -17.29
#